data_74390cd1c60da3a820a615f8de7ba9c0
#
_entry.id   74390cd1c60da3a820a615f8de7ba9c0
#
_cell.length_a   1.000
_cell.length_b   1.000
_cell.length_c   1.000
_cell.angle_alpha   90.00
_cell.angle_beta   90.00
_cell.angle_gamma   90.00
#
_symmetry.space_group_name_H-M   'P 1'
#
loop_
_entity.id
_entity.type
_entity.pdbx_description
1 polymer ?
#
loop_
_entity_poly.entity_id
_entity_poly.type
_entity_poly.pdbx_seq_one_letter_code
_entity_poly.pdbx_strand_id
1 'polypeptide(L)'
;MPQSTSTEQFVSIDTIKDDCVILKDASMKAVIMVSGINFDLKSEDEQGLITSAYQGLLNRLDFPIQFVIHSRKLNIESYLKFMKEREDQEENSLLKVQIKEYIEFIKTLVSVTNVMSKRFYIVVGYSAGPVDADKTFAKISQFIPFLKPTKEDDKNKKEELDFEAKKMQLNHRVDAVVSGLRPTGVRCARLATEDLLELYYNLYNPEKTEKKGLKIMSEQE
;
A
#
# COMPACT_ATOMS: atom_id res chain seq x y z
N MET A 1 -27.53 -28.09 12.76
CA MET A 1 -26.20 -28.00 12.14
C MET A 1 -25.67 -26.60 12.36
N PRO A 2 -24.48 -26.39 12.90
CA PRO A 2 -23.94 -25.04 13.04
C PRO A 2 -23.76 -24.47 11.62
N GLN A 3 -24.37 -23.29 11.39
CA GLN A 3 -24.14 -22.55 10.16
C GLN A 3 -22.64 -22.20 10.12
N SER A 4 -21.97 -22.63 9.07
CA SER A 4 -20.58 -22.21 8.81
C SER A 4 -20.59 -20.70 8.59
N THR A 5 -20.19 -19.96 9.61
CA THR A 5 -19.99 -18.51 9.49
C THR A 5 -18.89 -18.28 8.46
N SER A 6 -19.22 -17.56 7.39
CA SER A 6 -18.25 -17.20 6.36
C SER A 6 -17.09 -16.43 7.00
N THR A 7 -15.85 -16.75 6.62
CA THR A 7 -14.64 -16.03 7.08
C THR A 7 -14.66 -14.55 6.74
N GLU A 8 -15.49 -14.13 5.78
CA GLU A 8 -15.74 -12.71 5.43
C GLU A 8 -16.25 -11.86 6.61
N GLN A 9 -16.93 -12.49 7.58
CA GLN A 9 -17.43 -11.76 8.77
C GLN A 9 -16.28 -11.23 9.65
N PHE A 10 -15.13 -11.90 9.63
CA PHE A 10 -13.95 -11.50 10.40
C PHE A 10 -13.09 -10.44 9.70
N VAL A 11 -13.33 -10.18 8.40
CA VAL A 11 -12.64 -9.14 7.66
C VAL A 11 -13.28 -7.80 8.02
N SER A 12 -12.47 -6.87 8.55
CA SER A 12 -12.94 -5.53 8.94
C SER A 12 -13.14 -4.59 7.74
N ILE A 13 -12.74 -4.99 6.54
CA ILE A 13 -12.89 -4.21 5.31
C ILE A 13 -14.34 -4.34 4.85
N ASP A 14 -14.96 -3.20 4.57
CA ASP A 14 -16.26 -3.11 3.93
C ASP A 14 -16.11 -3.05 2.41
N THR A 15 -15.41 -2.04 1.92
CA THR A 15 -15.15 -1.86 0.48
C THR A 15 -13.82 -1.16 0.22
N ILE A 16 -13.31 -1.30 -1.03
CA ILE A 16 -12.15 -0.58 -1.54
C ILE A 16 -12.61 0.25 -2.72
N LYS A 17 -12.52 1.57 -2.58
CA LYS A 17 -13.04 2.53 -3.57
C LYS A 17 -12.19 3.80 -3.55
N ASP A 18 -11.95 4.40 -4.72
CA ASP A 18 -11.29 5.70 -4.87
C ASP A 18 -9.94 5.78 -4.14
N ASP A 19 -9.12 4.73 -4.28
CA ASP A 19 -7.80 4.59 -3.67
C ASP A 19 -7.81 4.63 -2.13
N CYS A 20 -8.95 4.23 -1.55
CA CYS A 20 -9.17 4.16 -0.13
C CYS A 20 -9.78 2.81 0.26
N VAL A 21 -9.40 2.32 1.44
CA VAL A 21 -10.02 1.19 2.11
C VAL A 21 -11.03 1.73 3.12
N ILE A 22 -12.27 1.37 2.96
CA ILE A 22 -13.35 1.72 3.88
C ILE A 22 -13.59 0.53 4.80
N LEU A 23 -13.58 0.78 6.10
CA LEU A 23 -13.81 -0.24 7.10
C LEU A 23 -15.28 -0.26 7.53
N LYS A 24 -15.71 -1.37 8.15
CA LYS A 24 -17.08 -1.55 8.67
C LYS A 24 -17.51 -0.51 9.72
N ASP A 25 -16.53 0.15 10.37
CA ASP A 25 -16.76 1.28 11.29
C ASP A 25 -16.85 2.64 10.60
N ALA A 26 -16.96 2.66 9.26
CA ALA A 26 -16.96 3.85 8.40
C ALA A 26 -15.68 4.68 8.48
N SER A 27 -14.59 4.17 9.05
CA SER A 27 -13.28 4.78 8.96
C SER A 27 -12.64 4.50 7.60
N MET A 28 -11.82 5.44 7.14
CA MET A 28 -11.12 5.34 5.85
C MET A 28 -9.62 5.19 6.08
N LYS A 29 -8.97 4.37 5.26
CA LYS A 29 -7.53 4.15 5.28
C LYS A 29 -6.97 4.35 3.88
N ALA A 30 -5.80 4.98 3.81
CA ALA A 30 -4.97 5.00 2.61
C ALA A 30 -3.67 4.27 2.89
N VAL A 31 -3.15 3.57 1.90
CA VAL A 31 -1.88 2.84 2.00
C VAL A 31 -0.87 3.49 1.07
N ILE A 32 0.31 3.79 1.60
CA ILE A 32 1.44 4.34 0.88
C ILE A 32 2.52 3.28 0.84
N MET A 33 2.96 2.88 -0.35
CA MET A 33 4.14 2.06 -0.53
C MET A 33 5.38 2.94 -0.45
N VAL A 34 6.41 2.47 0.28
CA VAL A 34 7.64 3.22 0.52
C VAL A 34 8.84 2.38 0.10
N SER A 35 9.80 3.00 -0.60
CA SER A 35 11.05 2.32 -0.94
C SER A 35 11.97 2.18 0.26
N GLY A 36 12.81 1.14 0.28
CA GLY A 36 13.96 1.09 1.18
C GLY A 36 15.07 2.04 0.74
N ILE A 37 15.95 2.38 1.68
CA ILE A 37 17.24 3.02 1.44
C ILE A 37 18.36 2.22 2.11
N ASN A 38 19.54 2.20 1.52
CA ASN A 38 20.71 1.59 2.14
C ASN A 38 21.36 2.61 3.09
N PHE A 39 20.83 2.67 4.32
CA PHE A 39 21.24 3.65 5.32
C PHE A 39 22.73 3.50 5.71
N ASP A 40 23.22 2.28 5.86
CA ASP A 40 24.60 1.99 6.26
C ASP A 40 25.65 2.37 5.19
N LEU A 41 25.23 2.56 3.94
CA LEU A 41 26.11 3.03 2.87
C LEU A 41 26.17 4.56 2.76
N LYS A 42 25.46 5.28 3.61
CA LYS A 42 25.44 6.73 3.68
C LYS A 42 26.55 7.24 4.60
N SER A 43 27.07 8.43 4.30
CA SER A 43 28.01 9.10 5.20
C SER A 43 27.33 9.48 6.53
N GLU A 44 28.11 9.72 7.59
CA GLU A 44 27.58 10.12 8.89
C GLU A 44 26.70 11.39 8.80
N ASP A 45 27.11 12.37 8.00
CA ASP A 45 26.34 13.60 7.78
C ASP A 45 25.01 13.31 7.09
N GLU A 46 24.99 12.46 6.06
CA GLU A 46 23.75 12.05 5.37
C GLU A 46 22.84 11.27 6.31
N GLN A 47 23.39 10.36 7.14
CA GLN A 47 22.63 9.62 8.14
C GLN A 47 22.00 10.58 9.17
N GLY A 48 22.75 11.58 9.60
CA GLY A 48 22.27 12.65 10.50
C GLY A 48 21.11 13.44 9.89
N LEU A 49 21.23 13.83 8.61
CA LEU A 49 20.16 14.53 7.87
C LEU A 49 18.89 13.67 7.72
N ILE A 50 19.03 12.40 7.36
CA ILE A 50 17.91 11.48 7.24
C ILE A 50 17.18 11.32 8.59
N THR A 51 17.94 11.11 9.66
CA THR A 51 17.40 10.95 11.01
C THR A 51 16.68 12.20 11.49
N SER A 52 17.28 13.38 11.28
CA SER A 52 16.66 14.67 11.61
C SER A 52 15.38 14.92 10.82
N ALA A 53 15.37 14.61 9.51
CA ALA A 53 14.19 14.73 8.68
C ALA A 53 13.04 13.82 9.17
N TYR A 54 13.37 12.59 9.54
CA TYR A 54 12.40 11.63 10.08
C TYR A 54 11.84 12.08 11.44
N GLN A 55 12.68 12.57 12.34
CA GLN A 55 12.24 13.17 13.60
C GLN A 55 11.34 14.38 13.37
N GLY A 56 11.69 15.24 12.39
CA GLY A 56 10.86 16.38 12.01
C GLY A 56 9.48 15.97 11.46
N LEU A 57 9.38 14.85 10.75
CA LEU A 57 8.10 14.27 10.36
C LEU A 57 7.31 13.84 11.60
N LEU A 58 7.88 13.00 12.46
CA LEU A 58 7.19 12.46 13.63
C LEU A 58 6.65 13.56 14.55
N ASN A 59 7.42 14.63 14.75
CA ASN A 59 7.02 15.77 15.59
C ASN A 59 5.87 16.62 14.98
N ARG A 60 5.63 16.53 13.69
CA ARG A 60 4.54 17.25 12.99
C ARG A 60 3.26 16.46 12.87
N LEU A 61 3.31 15.14 13.10
CA LEU A 61 2.12 14.30 12.99
C LEU A 61 1.21 14.51 14.21
N ASP A 62 -0.01 14.92 13.95
CA ASP A 62 -1.11 15.04 14.92
C ASP A 62 -2.13 13.88 14.85
N PHE A 63 -1.81 12.87 14.05
CA PHE A 63 -2.63 11.66 13.85
C PHE A 63 -1.74 10.40 13.86
N PRO A 64 -2.32 9.24 14.23
CA PRO A 64 -1.58 7.99 14.21
C PRO A 64 -1.33 7.49 12.79
N ILE A 65 -0.13 6.97 12.54
CA ILE A 65 0.24 6.22 11.35
C ILE A 65 0.68 4.82 11.74
N GLN A 66 0.54 3.86 10.84
CA GLN A 66 0.97 2.49 11.05
C GLN A 66 2.02 2.11 10.00
N PHE A 67 3.15 1.57 10.45
CA PHE A 67 4.17 0.99 9.58
C PHE A 67 3.92 -0.50 9.44
N VAL A 68 3.92 -0.99 8.20
CA VAL A 68 3.76 -2.41 7.89
C VAL A 68 4.94 -2.85 7.04
N ILE A 69 5.67 -3.84 7.52
CA ILE A 69 6.75 -4.49 6.79
C ILE A 69 6.27 -5.87 6.38
N HIS A 70 6.06 -6.06 5.09
CA HIS A 70 5.64 -7.34 4.53
C HIS A 70 6.84 -8.08 3.96
N SER A 71 7.19 -9.20 4.59
CA SER A 71 8.31 -10.05 4.18
C SER A 71 7.77 -11.35 3.60
N ARG A 72 8.18 -11.68 2.38
CA ARG A 72 7.82 -12.94 1.70
C ARG A 72 9.04 -13.60 1.09
N LYS A 73 8.98 -14.92 0.92
CA LYS A 73 9.98 -15.64 0.12
C LYS A 73 9.97 -15.10 -1.30
N LEU A 74 11.15 -14.86 -1.85
CA LEU A 74 11.30 -14.40 -3.22
C LEU A 74 10.74 -15.44 -4.18
N ASN A 75 9.76 -15.05 -4.99
CA ASN A 75 9.25 -15.90 -6.06
C ASN A 75 10.14 -15.75 -7.30
N ILE A 76 10.84 -16.82 -7.65
CA ILE A 76 11.73 -16.89 -8.81
C ILE A 76 11.11 -17.63 -9.99
N GLU A 77 9.87 -18.12 -9.89
CA GLU A 77 9.25 -18.94 -10.94
C GLU A 77 9.19 -18.23 -12.29
N SER A 78 8.77 -16.96 -12.29
CA SER A 78 8.71 -16.15 -13.51
C SER A 78 10.09 -15.95 -14.13
N TYR A 79 11.11 -15.74 -13.30
CA TYR A 79 12.49 -15.59 -13.74
C TYR A 79 13.03 -16.90 -14.31
N LEU A 80 12.79 -18.05 -13.65
CA LEU A 80 13.20 -19.34 -14.13
C LEU A 80 12.50 -19.72 -15.45
N LYS A 81 11.23 -19.36 -15.59
CA LYS A 81 10.49 -19.53 -16.85
C LYS A 81 11.12 -18.72 -17.98
N PHE A 82 11.42 -17.44 -17.73
CA PHE A 82 12.11 -16.60 -18.70
C PHE A 82 13.47 -17.18 -19.11
N MET A 83 14.27 -17.66 -18.15
CA MET A 83 15.57 -18.27 -18.44
C MET A 83 15.43 -19.55 -19.24
N LYS A 84 14.38 -20.34 -18.99
CA LYS A 84 14.10 -21.54 -19.74
C LYS A 84 13.68 -21.27 -21.19
N GLU A 85 12.87 -20.23 -21.41
CA GLU A 85 12.53 -19.76 -22.75
C GLU A 85 13.77 -19.31 -23.52
N ARG A 86 14.74 -18.68 -22.83
CA ARG A 86 16.03 -18.31 -23.41
C ARG A 86 16.89 -19.55 -23.74
N GLU A 87 16.91 -20.58 -22.86
CA GLU A 87 17.57 -21.86 -23.12
C GLU A 87 17.02 -22.52 -24.40
N ASP A 88 15.70 -22.51 -24.57
CA ASP A 88 15.04 -23.14 -25.72
C ASP A 88 15.36 -22.41 -27.04
N GLN A 89 15.51 -21.09 -27.02
CA GLN A 89 15.82 -20.24 -28.17
C GLN A 89 17.32 -20.18 -28.52
N GLU A 90 18.20 -20.64 -27.62
CA GLU A 90 19.64 -20.56 -27.83
C GLU A 90 20.12 -21.62 -28.84
N GLU A 91 20.86 -21.18 -29.87
CA GLU A 91 21.40 -22.06 -30.91
C GLU A 91 22.77 -22.65 -30.53
N ASN A 92 23.53 -21.91 -29.72
CA ASN A 92 24.87 -22.34 -29.30
C ASN A 92 24.75 -23.39 -28.18
N SER A 93 25.21 -24.63 -28.47
CA SER A 93 25.14 -25.75 -27.55
C SER A 93 25.87 -25.48 -26.21
N LEU A 94 27.00 -24.75 -26.24
CA LEU A 94 27.76 -24.43 -25.03
C LEU A 94 27.02 -23.45 -24.14
N LEU A 95 26.45 -22.38 -24.73
CA LEU A 95 25.62 -21.41 -24.00
C LEU A 95 24.37 -22.07 -23.43
N LYS A 96 23.75 -22.98 -24.17
CA LYS A 96 22.59 -23.75 -23.69
C LYS A 96 22.92 -24.55 -22.43
N VAL A 97 24.07 -25.22 -22.37
CA VAL A 97 24.53 -25.93 -21.17
C VAL A 97 24.74 -24.93 -20.00
N GLN A 98 25.38 -23.80 -20.25
CA GLN A 98 25.59 -22.78 -19.20
C GLN A 98 24.28 -22.22 -18.65
N ILE A 99 23.29 -21.92 -19.50
CA ILE A 99 21.97 -21.47 -19.03
C ILE A 99 21.31 -22.52 -18.15
N LYS A 100 21.38 -23.80 -18.53
CA LYS A 100 20.82 -24.90 -17.76
C LYS A 100 21.47 -25.00 -16.38
N GLU A 101 22.80 -24.97 -16.30
CA GLU A 101 23.55 -25.01 -15.04
C GLU A 101 23.23 -23.79 -14.16
N TYR A 102 23.07 -22.61 -14.77
CA TYR A 102 22.69 -21.40 -14.06
C TYR A 102 21.27 -21.52 -13.46
N ILE A 103 20.31 -22.08 -14.20
CA ILE A 103 18.94 -22.32 -13.69
C ILE A 103 18.98 -23.21 -12.44
N GLU A 104 19.76 -24.31 -12.48
CA GLU A 104 19.89 -25.21 -11.32
C GLU A 104 20.62 -24.55 -10.15
N PHE A 105 21.66 -23.76 -10.44
CA PHE A 105 22.34 -22.96 -9.40
C PHE A 105 21.38 -21.99 -8.69
N ILE A 106 20.59 -21.22 -9.44
CA ILE A 106 19.62 -20.26 -8.86
C ILE A 106 18.55 -20.96 -8.03
N LYS A 107 18.02 -22.10 -8.49
CA LYS A 107 17.06 -22.89 -7.71
C LYS A 107 17.66 -23.33 -6.38
N THR A 108 18.87 -23.84 -6.41
CA THR A 108 19.57 -24.29 -5.20
C THR A 108 19.87 -23.13 -4.27
N LEU A 109 20.38 -22.02 -4.81
CA LEU A 109 20.69 -20.82 -4.03
C LEU A 109 19.48 -20.29 -3.27
N VAL A 110 18.34 -20.13 -3.95
CA VAL A 110 17.13 -19.60 -3.33
C VAL A 110 16.51 -20.57 -2.32
N SER A 111 16.61 -21.89 -2.58
CA SER A 111 16.12 -22.91 -1.63
C SER A 111 16.94 -22.96 -0.33
N VAL A 112 18.25 -22.78 -0.42
CA VAL A 112 19.17 -22.83 0.73
C VAL A 112 19.19 -21.52 1.50
N THR A 113 19.20 -20.37 0.80
CA THR A 113 19.43 -19.05 1.44
C THR A 113 18.17 -18.41 1.98
N ASN A 114 16.96 -18.98 1.73
CA ASN A 114 15.68 -18.38 2.13
C ASN A 114 15.59 -16.88 1.80
N VAL A 115 15.93 -16.52 0.57
CA VAL A 115 15.91 -15.12 0.13
C VAL A 115 14.51 -14.55 0.30
N MET A 116 14.42 -13.43 1.03
CA MET A 116 13.17 -12.76 1.35
C MET A 116 13.08 -11.43 0.60
N SER A 117 11.94 -11.17 -0.01
CA SER A 117 11.56 -9.86 -0.51
C SER A 117 10.82 -9.10 0.58
N LYS A 118 11.19 -7.85 0.84
CA LYS A 118 10.55 -6.99 1.83
C LYS A 118 9.90 -5.80 1.14
N ARG A 119 8.65 -5.53 1.49
CA ARG A 119 7.92 -4.34 1.05
C ARG A 119 7.49 -3.54 2.26
N PHE A 120 7.58 -2.23 2.17
CA PHE A 120 7.29 -1.31 3.25
C PHE A 120 6.04 -0.52 2.91
N TYR A 121 5.12 -0.44 3.85
CA TYR A 121 3.89 0.31 3.69
C TYR A 121 3.67 1.21 4.91
N ILE A 122 3.07 2.37 4.67
CA ILE A 122 2.55 3.25 5.70
C ILE A 122 1.04 3.33 5.51
N VAL A 123 0.30 3.01 6.56
CA VAL A 123 -1.16 3.12 6.59
C VAL A 123 -1.52 4.40 7.32
N VAL A 124 -2.24 5.27 6.61
CA VAL A 124 -2.77 6.52 7.14
C VAL A 124 -4.28 6.37 7.28
N GLY A 125 -4.82 6.71 8.44
CA GLY A 125 -6.24 6.59 8.72
C GLY A 125 -6.91 7.92 8.97
N TYR A 126 -8.20 7.97 8.62
CA TYR A 126 -9.13 9.01 9.04
C TYR A 126 -10.42 8.37 9.56
N SER A 127 -10.83 8.77 10.74
CA SER A 127 -12.13 8.43 11.32
C SER A 127 -12.77 9.73 11.79
N ALA A 128 -13.94 10.05 11.29
CA ALA A 128 -14.73 11.12 11.86
C ALA A 128 -15.27 10.60 13.21
N GLY A 129 -14.78 11.17 14.31
CA GLY A 129 -15.37 10.88 15.62
C GLY A 129 -16.85 11.28 15.65
N PRO A 130 -17.65 10.68 16.53
CA PRO A 130 -19.09 10.96 16.61
C PRO A 130 -19.44 12.42 16.92
N VAL A 131 -18.46 13.22 17.30
CA VAL A 131 -18.62 14.65 17.66
C VAL A 131 -18.44 15.59 16.48
N ASP A 132 -17.78 15.18 15.40
CA ASP A 132 -17.39 16.08 14.30
C ASP A 132 -18.41 16.11 13.15
N ALA A 133 -19.23 15.06 12.99
CA ALA A 133 -20.24 15.01 11.93
C ALA A 133 -21.27 16.14 12.05
N ASP A 134 -21.77 16.39 13.25
CA ASP A 134 -22.79 17.43 13.49
C ASP A 134 -22.23 18.86 13.45
N LYS A 135 -20.99 19.06 13.89
CA LYS A 135 -20.35 20.39 13.88
C LYS A 135 -19.87 20.82 12.49
N THR A 136 -19.43 19.88 11.67
CA THR A 136 -18.96 20.16 10.31
C THR A 136 -20.15 20.46 9.40
N PHE A 137 -21.26 19.71 9.52
CA PHE A 137 -22.49 19.99 8.79
C PHE A 137 -23.14 21.30 9.17
N ALA A 138 -23.15 21.67 10.47
CA ALA A 138 -23.71 22.93 10.93
C ALA A 138 -22.93 24.14 10.38
N LYS A 139 -21.63 24.04 10.18
CA LYS A 139 -20.82 25.12 9.58
C LYS A 139 -20.99 25.25 8.07
N ILE A 140 -21.15 24.11 7.35
CA ILE A 140 -21.32 24.12 5.88
C ILE A 140 -22.74 24.58 5.51
N SER A 141 -23.76 24.19 6.26
CA SER A 141 -25.14 24.61 6.01
C SER A 141 -25.41 26.10 6.26
N GLN A 142 -24.58 26.79 7.06
CA GLN A 142 -24.64 28.23 7.25
C GLN A 142 -24.12 29.03 6.04
N PHE A 143 -23.28 28.42 5.19
CA PHE A 143 -22.71 29.10 4.02
C PHE A 143 -23.51 28.91 2.73
N ILE A 144 -24.52 28.02 2.70
CA ILE A 144 -25.34 27.79 1.51
C ILE A 144 -26.84 27.83 1.86
N PRO A 145 -27.48 29.02 1.88
CA PRO A 145 -28.88 29.17 2.31
C PRO A 145 -29.93 28.71 1.29
N PHE A 146 -29.53 28.06 0.18
CA PHE A 146 -30.45 27.80 -0.95
C PHE A 146 -30.83 26.31 -1.15
N LEU A 147 -30.47 25.37 -0.30
CA LEU A 147 -30.84 23.95 -0.42
C LEU A 147 -31.89 23.57 0.64
N LYS A 148 -33.17 23.70 0.28
CA LYS A 148 -34.28 23.05 1.03
C LYS A 148 -34.41 21.61 0.56
N PRO A 149 -34.41 20.61 1.48
CA PRO A 149 -34.33 19.19 1.14
C PRO A 149 -35.67 18.55 0.76
N THR A 150 -35.65 17.71 -0.27
CA THR A 150 -36.70 16.74 -0.62
C THR A 150 -36.24 15.33 -0.15
N LYS A 151 -37.13 14.56 0.48
CA LYS A 151 -36.83 13.55 1.52
C LYS A 151 -36.14 12.24 1.13
N GLU A 152 -35.87 11.89 -0.12
CA GLU A 152 -35.25 10.63 -0.53
C GLU A 152 -33.95 10.76 -1.34
N ASP A 153 -33.82 11.77 -2.16
CA ASP A 153 -32.56 12.08 -2.86
C ASP A 153 -31.46 12.65 -1.93
N ASP A 154 -31.87 13.09 -0.76
CA ASP A 154 -30.98 13.74 0.21
C ASP A 154 -30.09 12.78 0.99
N LYS A 155 -30.48 11.54 1.20
CA LYS A 155 -29.68 10.58 1.99
C LYS A 155 -28.43 10.15 1.24
N ASN A 156 -28.60 9.78 -0.04
CA ASN A 156 -27.49 9.39 -0.89
C ASN A 156 -26.54 10.56 -1.15
N LYS A 157 -27.08 11.76 -1.36
CA LYS A 157 -26.29 12.99 -1.55
C LYS A 157 -25.53 13.39 -0.29
N LYS A 158 -26.12 13.16 0.88
CA LYS A 158 -25.48 13.45 2.18
C LYS A 158 -24.37 12.46 2.50
N GLU A 159 -24.56 11.17 2.19
CA GLU A 159 -23.54 10.14 2.33
C GLU A 159 -22.35 10.37 1.38
N GLU A 160 -22.63 10.81 0.16
CA GLU A 160 -21.61 11.12 -0.84
C GLU A 160 -20.78 12.36 -0.46
N LEU A 161 -21.44 13.40 0.04
CA LEU A 161 -20.76 14.61 0.56
C LEU A 161 -19.90 14.30 1.81
N ASP A 162 -20.39 13.46 2.71
CA ASP A 162 -19.64 13.04 3.90
C ASP A 162 -18.42 12.18 3.50
N PHE A 163 -18.58 11.30 2.50
CA PHE A 163 -17.49 10.52 1.94
C PHE A 163 -16.40 11.40 1.32
N GLU A 164 -16.79 12.37 0.48
CA GLU A 164 -15.83 13.29 -0.14
C GLU A 164 -15.12 14.18 0.88
N ALA A 165 -15.81 14.64 1.92
CA ALA A 165 -15.20 15.39 3.01
C ALA A 165 -14.16 14.57 3.79
N LYS A 166 -14.48 13.31 4.11
CA LYS A 166 -13.56 12.38 4.77
C LYS A 166 -12.35 12.06 3.89
N LYS A 167 -12.58 11.84 2.59
CA LYS A 167 -11.55 11.59 1.59
C LYS A 167 -10.59 12.77 1.46
N MET A 168 -11.11 14.00 1.47
CA MET A 168 -10.29 15.22 1.46
C MET A 168 -9.37 15.27 2.68
N GLN A 169 -9.88 15.02 3.88
CA GLN A 169 -9.09 15.00 5.11
C GLN A 169 -8.03 13.90 5.10
N LEU A 170 -8.40 12.70 4.61
CA LEU A 170 -7.47 11.61 4.44
C LEU A 170 -6.34 11.98 3.45
N ASN A 171 -6.68 12.63 2.33
CA ASN A 171 -5.69 13.09 1.34
C ASN A 171 -4.72 14.09 1.96
N HIS A 172 -5.19 15.07 2.74
CA HIS A 172 -4.31 16.02 3.45
C HIS A 172 -3.33 15.29 4.39
N ARG A 173 -3.78 14.25 5.10
CA ARG A 173 -2.90 13.45 5.94
C ARG A 173 -1.86 12.66 5.13
N VAL A 174 -2.28 12.06 4.01
CA VAL A 174 -1.38 11.36 3.09
C VAL A 174 -0.31 12.31 2.55
N ASP A 175 -0.72 13.50 2.09
CA ASP A 175 0.20 14.52 1.56
C ASP A 175 1.19 15.02 2.63
N ALA A 176 0.74 15.18 3.87
CA ALA A 176 1.61 15.53 4.99
C ALA A 176 2.69 14.47 5.25
N VAL A 177 2.31 13.17 5.21
CA VAL A 177 3.26 12.06 5.39
C VAL A 177 4.24 11.98 4.22
N VAL A 178 3.74 12.01 2.97
CA VAL A 178 4.59 11.94 1.77
C VAL A 178 5.57 13.11 1.70
N SER A 179 5.09 14.32 1.95
CA SER A 179 5.94 15.53 1.97
C SER A 179 6.96 15.50 3.09
N GLY A 180 6.59 14.97 4.25
CA GLY A 180 7.49 14.82 5.39
C GLY A 180 8.57 13.76 5.21
N LEU A 181 8.31 12.72 4.41
CA LEU A 181 9.28 11.68 4.08
C LEU A 181 10.22 12.07 2.94
N ARG A 182 9.83 13.00 2.06
CA ARG A 182 10.65 13.38 0.90
C ARG A 182 12.10 13.74 1.25
N PRO A 183 12.41 14.49 2.34
CA PRO A 183 13.79 14.83 2.68
C PRO A 183 14.64 13.64 3.11
N THR A 184 14.03 12.50 3.49
CA THR A 184 14.78 11.27 3.84
C THR A 184 15.32 10.53 2.62
N GLY A 185 14.93 10.93 1.40
CA GLY A 185 15.35 10.27 0.16
C GLY A 185 14.56 9.00 -0.18
N VAL A 186 13.55 8.61 0.61
CA VAL A 186 12.67 7.49 0.28
C VAL A 186 11.64 7.90 -0.78
N ARG A 187 11.33 6.99 -1.68
CA ARG A 187 10.25 7.18 -2.65
C ARG A 187 8.96 6.67 -2.04
N CYS A 188 7.91 7.46 -2.17
CA CYS A 188 6.58 7.14 -1.67
C CYS A 188 5.59 7.14 -2.84
N ALA A 189 4.74 6.12 -2.91
CA ALA A 189 3.64 6.03 -3.88
C ALA A 189 2.38 5.58 -3.14
N ARG A 190 1.29 6.33 -3.29
CA ARG A 190 -0.02 5.90 -2.82
C ARG A 190 -0.50 4.74 -3.68
N LEU A 191 -1.05 3.71 -3.08
CA LEU A 191 -1.64 2.58 -3.80
C LEU A 191 -2.99 2.99 -4.39
N ALA A 192 -3.17 2.67 -5.67
CA ALA A 192 -4.44 2.79 -6.36
C ALA A 192 -5.41 1.67 -5.94
N THR A 193 -6.67 1.78 -6.30
CA THR A 193 -7.71 0.79 -5.97
C THR A 193 -7.32 -0.62 -6.41
N GLU A 194 -6.77 -0.78 -7.61
CA GLU A 194 -6.34 -2.08 -8.13
C GLU A 194 -5.17 -2.66 -7.32
N ASP A 195 -4.19 -1.83 -6.97
CA ASP A 195 -3.03 -2.22 -6.17
C ASP A 195 -3.45 -2.62 -4.73
N LEU A 196 -4.44 -1.92 -4.16
CA LEU A 196 -5.01 -2.25 -2.86
C LEU A 196 -5.71 -3.61 -2.89
N LEU A 197 -6.52 -3.89 -3.91
CA LEU A 197 -7.17 -5.19 -4.10
C LEU A 197 -6.13 -6.31 -4.19
N GLU A 198 -5.07 -6.11 -4.98
CA GLU A 198 -3.98 -7.07 -5.11
C GLU A 198 -3.23 -7.26 -3.78
N LEU A 199 -2.92 -6.16 -3.07
CA LEU A 199 -2.25 -6.22 -1.78
C LEU A 199 -3.05 -7.06 -0.77
N TYR A 200 -4.33 -6.76 -0.60
CA TYR A 200 -5.17 -7.48 0.35
C TYR A 200 -5.41 -8.93 -0.08
N TYR A 201 -5.60 -9.19 -1.39
CA TYR A 201 -5.69 -10.55 -1.88
C TYR A 201 -4.44 -11.37 -1.51
N ASN A 202 -3.25 -10.80 -1.68
CA ASN A 202 -2.00 -11.44 -1.37
C ASN A 202 -1.76 -11.62 0.14
N LEU A 203 -2.24 -10.68 0.97
CA LEU A 203 -2.17 -10.78 2.42
C LEU A 203 -3.08 -11.87 2.98
N TYR A 204 -4.29 -12.00 2.45
CA TYR A 204 -5.25 -13.02 2.89
C TYR A 204 -5.01 -14.41 2.27
N ASN A 205 -4.17 -14.51 1.22
CA ASN A 205 -3.84 -15.78 0.56
C ASN A 205 -2.32 -16.00 0.53
N PRO A 206 -1.65 -16.23 1.67
CA PRO A 206 -0.20 -16.30 1.75
C PRO A 206 0.42 -17.48 0.99
N GLU A 207 -0.36 -18.54 0.77
CA GLU A 207 0.10 -19.75 0.06
C GLU A 207 0.03 -19.64 -1.46
N LYS A 208 -0.74 -18.68 -1.98
CA LYS A 208 -0.84 -18.47 -3.43
C LYS A 208 0.31 -17.62 -3.92
N THR A 209 0.91 -18.04 -5.03
CA THR A 209 1.90 -17.23 -5.75
C THR A 209 1.31 -15.85 -6.08
N GLU A 210 2.05 -14.79 -5.83
CA GLU A 210 1.61 -13.42 -6.17
C GLU A 210 1.16 -13.37 -7.64
N LYS A 211 -0.11 -13.01 -7.89
CA LYS A 211 -0.67 -12.98 -9.24
C LYS A 211 -0.04 -11.89 -10.12
N LYS A 212 0.39 -10.81 -9.53
CA LYS A 212 1.19 -9.72 -10.14
C LYS A 212 2.12 -9.18 -9.07
N GLY A 213 3.42 -9.12 -9.33
CA GLY A 213 4.27 -8.30 -8.47
C GLY A 213 3.87 -6.85 -8.68
N LEU A 214 3.43 -6.15 -7.62
CA LEU A 214 3.33 -4.69 -7.66
C LEU A 214 4.62 -4.18 -8.32
N LYS A 215 4.52 -3.56 -9.50
CA LYS A 215 5.67 -2.99 -10.19
C LYS A 215 6.29 -1.97 -9.26
N ILE A 216 7.36 -2.39 -8.58
CA ILE A 216 8.18 -1.47 -7.82
C ILE A 216 8.65 -0.43 -8.83
N MET A 217 8.54 0.86 -8.49
CA MET A 217 9.14 1.97 -9.23
C MET A 217 10.68 1.87 -9.19
N SER A 218 11.23 0.76 -9.65
CA SER A 218 12.66 0.49 -9.62
C SER A 218 13.36 0.82 -10.93
N GLU A 219 12.64 1.15 -11.99
CA GLU A 219 13.24 1.38 -13.31
C GLU A 219 12.56 2.56 -14.02
N GLN A 220 12.87 3.76 -13.58
CA GLN A 220 13.00 4.91 -14.46
C GLN A 220 14.19 5.73 -13.97
N GLU A 221 15.31 5.53 -14.64
CA GLU A 221 16.44 6.45 -14.63
C GLU A 221 16.02 7.85 -15.09
#